data_c8a4aecc2372f53e534235786eaf1d29
#
_entry.id   c8a4aecc2372f53e534235786eaf1d29
#
_cell.length_a   1.000
_cell.length_b   1.000
_cell.length_c   1.000
_cell.angle_alpha   90.00
_cell.angle_beta   90.00
_cell.angle_gamma   90.00
#
_symmetry.space_group_name_H-M   'P 1'
#
loop_
_entity.id
_entity.type
_entity.pdbx_description
1 polymer ?
#
loop_
_entity_poly.entity_id
_entity_poly.type
_entity_poly.pdbx_seq_one_letter_code
_entity_poly.pdbx_strand_id
1 'polypeptide(L)'
;MKNVLLTVTMMLAALCAAFAQTKSATPAPKAAAKAAPAAKAAPKAAGPNLMNPATLNAKAPPVYLVKLNTTKGPIVIRVNKSWAPIGADRFYNLVRAGFYNNMYIFRSTNQFAQFGIPSKPELSRVWMEKTMFDDRALQSNKRGFVSFAATDAKNSRSVQVFISKVDNAYLDSYGFAPFGEVIEGLENLDMLYTGYGESVTPLQGEIMNQGNVFLEKNYPRLDKITTAVIEPLPDDTKAKQP
;
A
#
# COMPACT_ATOMS: atom_id res chain seq x y z
N MET A 1 24.12 -21.52 -39.89
CA MET A 1 23.54 -21.71 -41.23
C MET A 1 22.08 -21.36 -41.21
N LYS A 2 21.75 -20.47 -42.10
CA LYS A 2 20.43 -20.04 -42.65
C LYS A 2 19.48 -19.17 -41.77
N ASN A 3 19.59 -17.90 -42.15
CA ASN A 3 18.58 -16.85 -42.02
C ASN A 3 17.26 -17.22 -42.72
N VAL A 4 16.13 -16.79 -42.11
CA VAL A 4 14.93 -16.48 -42.90
C VAL A 4 14.36 -15.16 -42.39
N LEU A 5 14.56 -14.16 -43.21
CA LEU A 5 13.96 -12.82 -43.23
C LEU A 5 12.62 -12.95 -43.96
N LEU A 6 11.52 -12.46 -43.41
CA LEU A 6 10.28 -12.29 -44.17
C LEU A 6 9.70 -10.91 -43.91
N THR A 7 9.93 -10.04 -44.85
CA THR A 7 9.28 -8.76 -45.09
C THR A 7 7.89 -8.99 -45.68
N VAL A 8 6.86 -8.29 -45.23
CA VAL A 8 5.61 -8.10 -45.98
C VAL A 8 5.19 -6.64 -45.94
N THR A 9 4.98 -6.19 -47.11
CA THR A 9 4.80 -4.90 -47.69
C THR A 9 3.43 -4.26 -47.40
N MET A 10 3.45 -2.92 -47.32
CA MET A 10 2.37 -1.96 -47.33
C MET A 10 1.39 -2.12 -48.52
N MET A 11 0.11 -1.88 -48.30
CA MET A 11 -0.78 -1.44 -49.36
C MET A 11 -1.80 -0.42 -48.84
N LEU A 12 -1.68 0.77 -49.44
CA LEU A 12 -2.48 1.99 -49.29
C LEU A 12 -3.63 1.93 -50.30
N ALA A 13 -4.84 2.25 -49.90
CA ALA A 13 -5.90 2.65 -50.86
C ALA A 13 -6.80 3.73 -50.27
N ALA A 14 -6.67 4.92 -50.79
CA ALA A 14 -7.57 6.04 -50.61
C ALA A 14 -8.78 5.92 -51.56
N LEU A 15 -9.96 6.30 -51.09
CA LEU A 15 -11.07 6.64 -51.98
C LEU A 15 -11.85 7.84 -51.44
N CYS A 16 -11.75 8.95 -52.19
CA CYS A 16 -12.57 10.15 -52.07
C CYS A 16 -13.95 9.93 -52.71
N ALA A 17 -15.01 10.43 -52.06
CA ALA A 17 -16.22 10.83 -52.82
C ALA A 17 -16.89 12.04 -52.15
N ALA A 18 -16.92 13.13 -52.88
CA ALA A 18 -17.65 14.36 -52.61
C ALA A 18 -19.10 14.25 -53.15
N PHE A 19 -20.07 14.79 -52.45
CA PHE A 19 -21.31 15.27 -53.06
C PHE A 19 -21.92 16.42 -52.25
N ALA A 20 -21.87 17.56 -52.83
CA ALA A 20 -22.87 18.59 -53.22
C ALA A 20 -23.89 19.07 -52.16
N GLN A 21 -23.86 20.41 -52.09
CA GLN A 21 -24.75 21.36 -51.41
C GLN A 21 -26.19 21.37 -51.97
N THR A 22 -27.18 21.56 -51.08
CA THR A 22 -28.41 22.30 -51.44
C THR A 22 -28.73 23.32 -50.34
N LYS A 23 -28.85 24.58 -50.77
CA LYS A 23 -29.35 25.72 -50.00
C LYS A 23 -30.87 25.60 -49.84
N SER A 24 -31.43 25.92 -48.71
CA SER A 24 -32.78 26.47 -48.57
C SER A 24 -32.89 27.37 -47.34
N ALA A 25 -33.71 28.39 -47.49
CA ALA A 25 -33.76 29.67 -46.85
C ALA A 25 -34.27 29.67 -45.37
N THR A 26 -33.82 30.73 -44.70
CA THR A 26 -34.16 31.27 -43.37
C THR A 26 -35.66 31.64 -43.22
N PRO A 27 -36.18 31.60 -41.98
CA PRO A 27 -36.56 32.85 -41.29
C PRO A 27 -36.02 32.96 -39.86
N ALA A 28 -35.60 34.16 -39.50
CA ALA A 28 -35.20 34.61 -38.16
C ALA A 28 -36.39 35.18 -37.38
N PRO A 29 -36.16 35.73 -36.16
CA PRO A 29 -35.72 35.14 -34.91
C PRO A 29 -36.79 35.35 -33.78
N LYS A 30 -36.73 34.52 -32.75
CA LYS A 30 -37.36 34.85 -31.48
C LYS A 30 -36.31 34.72 -30.40
N ALA A 31 -36.01 35.84 -29.76
CA ALA A 31 -35.11 35.95 -28.65
C ALA A 31 -35.52 35.02 -27.51
N ALA A 32 -34.70 34.02 -27.19
CA ALA A 32 -34.81 33.23 -25.98
C ALA A 32 -33.64 33.53 -25.06
N ALA A 33 -33.97 33.81 -23.82
CA ALA A 33 -33.06 34.16 -22.75
C ALA A 33 -31.90 33.18 -22.62
N LYS A 34 -30.71 33.73 -22.51
CA LYS A 34 -29.44 33.04 -22.33
C LYS A 34 -29.42 32.42 -20.93
N ALA A 35 -29.76 31.14 -20.82
CA ALA A 35 -29.53 30.36 -19.63
C ALA A 35 -28.02 30.22 -19.45
N ALA A 36 -27.49 30.64 -18.28
CA ALA A 36 -26.12 30.45 -17.89
C ALA A 36 -25.75 28.95 -17.93
N PRO A 37 -24.54 28.58 -18.43
CA PRO A 37 -24.14 27.18 -18.42
C PRO A 37 -24.04 26.67 -16.98
N ALA A 38 -24.80 25.63 -16.67
CA ALA A 38 -24.68 24.91 -15.42
C ALA A 38 -23.23 24.47 -15.25
N ALA A 39 -22.59 24.93 -14.18
CA ALA A 39 -21.24 24.50 -13.84
C ALA A 39 -21.24 22.96 -13.75
N LYS A 40 -20.46 22.31 -14.62
CA LYS A 40 -20.18 20.88 -14.53
C LYS A 40 -19.63 20.62 -13.13
N ALA A 41 -20.39 19.90 -12.30
CA ALA A 41 -19.90 19.42 -11.02
C ALA A 41 -18.58 18.68 -11.25
N ALA A 42 -17.53 19.12 -10.55
CA ALA A 42 -16.24 18.44 -10.59
C ALA A 42 -16.46 16.96 -10.23
N PRO A 43 -15.81 16.01 -10.92
CA PRO A 43 -15.96 14.60 -10.61
C PRO A 43 -15.56 14.38 -9.15
N LYS A 44 -16.48 13.81 -8.36
CA LYS A 44 -16.23 13.42 -6.97
C LYS A 44 -14.98 12.55 -6.97
N ALA A 45 -13.91 12.98 -6.30
CA ALA A 45 -12.66 12.25 -6.26
C ALA A 45 -12.94 10.78 -5.89
N ALA A 46 -12.55 9.87 -6.75
CA ALA A 46 -12.68 8.44 -6.47
C ALA A 46 -11.95 8.14 -5.16
N GLY A 47 -12.60 7.40 -4.25
CA GLY A 47 -11.99 6.97 -3.00
C GLY A 47 -10.71 6.14 -3.24
N PRO A 48 -9.94 5.83 -2.19
CA PRO A 48 -8.72 5.05 -2.32
C PRO A 48 -9.02 3.69 -2.98
N ASN A 49 -8.29 3.40 -4.06
CA ASN A 49 -8.46 2.16 -4.84
C ASN A 49 -7.15 1.40 -4.89
N LEU A 50 -7.09 0.23 -4.28
CA LEU A 50 -5.90 -0.62 -4.25
C LEU A 50 -5.44 -1.08 -5.64
N MET A 51 -6.33 -1.16 -6.63
CA MET A 51 -5.95 -1.48 -8.01
C MET A 51 -5.39 -0.29 -8.78
N ASN A 52 -5.47 0.91 -8.20
CA ASN A 52 -4.87 2.12 -8.77
C ASN A 52 -4.04 2.86 -7.71
N PRO A 53 -2.74 2.53 -7.56
CA PRO A 53 -1.86 3.15 -6.57
C PRO A 53 -1.79 4.68 -6.62
N ALA A 54 -2.03 5.30 -7.77
CA ALA A 54 -2.02 6.76 -7.90
C ALA A 54 -3.12 7.46 -7.08
N THR A 55 -4.18 6.74 -6.70
CA THR A 55 -5.23 7.27 -5.83
C THR A 55 -4.85 7.28 -4.34
N LEU A 56 -3.75 6.63 -3.98
CA LEU A 56 -3.26 6.48 -2.61
C LEU A 56 -2.12 7.49 -2.34
N ASN A 57 -2.43 8.77 -2.42
CA ASN A 57 -1.47 9.88 -2.34
C ASN A 57 -1.76 10.89 -1.23
N ALA A 58 -2.66 10.58 -0.30
CA ALA A 58 -2.97 11.46 0.82
C ALA A 58 -1.72 11.67 1.70
N LYS A 59 -1.57 12.88 2.22
CA LYS A 59 -0.55 13.17 3.22
C LYS A 59 -1.03 12.73 4.59
N ALA A 60 -0.21 11.94 5.28
CA ALA A 60 -0.50 11.52 6.63
C ALA A 60 -0.45 12.71 7.60
N PRO A 61 -1.23 12.67 8.69
CA PRO A 61 -1.04 13.58 9.83
C PRO A 61 0.38 13.49 10.39
N PRO A 62 0.85 14.51 11.15
CA PRO A 62 2.15 14.45 11.81
C PRO A 62 2.33 13.23 12.72
N VAL A 63 1.27 12.86 13.43
CA VAL A 63 1.17 11.67 14.27
C VAL A 63 -0.20 11.02 14.02
N TYR A 64 -0.26 9.69 13.97
CA TYR A 64 -1.51 8.94 13.92
C TYR A 64 -1.33 7.55 14.52
N LEU A 65 -2.45 6.94 14.90
CA LEU A 65 -2.48 5.59 15.44
C LEU A 65 -3.01 4.61 14.39
N VAL A 66 -2.41 3.43 14.37
CA VAL A 66 -2.88 2.29 13.59
C VAL A 66 -3.10 1.12 14.52
N LYS A 67 -4.32 0.61 14.53
CA LYS A 67 -4.64 -0.63 15.22
C LYS A 67 -4.65 -1.79 14.24
N LEU A 68 -3.78 -2.75 14.48
CA LEU A 68 -3.77 -4.05 13.83
C LEU A 68 -4.54 -5.04 14.72
N ASN A 69 -5.72 -5.47 14.31
CA ASN A 69 -6.41 -6.56 14.98
C ASN A 69 -5.83 -7.87 14.45
N THR A 70 -5.08 -8.57 15.29
CA THR A 70 -4.45 -9.84 14.92
C THR A 70 -5.18 -11.03 15.54
N THR A 71 -4.81 -12.25 15.13
CA THR A 71 -5.30 -13.50 15.72
C THR A 71 -4.84 -13.70 17.18
N LYS A 72 -3.87 -12.90 17.66
CA LYS A 72 -3.38 -12.92 19.05
C LYS A 72 -3.87 -11.75 19.89
N GLY A 73 -4.66 -10.85 19.31
CA GLY A 73 -5.13 -9.64 19.95
C GLY A 73 -4.67 -8.38 19.21
N PRO A 74 -5.10 -7.20 19.67
CA PRO A 74 -4.77 -5.94 19.04
C PRO A 74 -3.31 -5.55 19.29
N ILE A 75 -2.68 -4.91 18.27
CA ILE A 75 -1.40 -4.23 18.37
C ILE A 75 -1.63 -2.80 17.90
N VAL A 76 -1.32 -1.80 18.73
CA VAL A 76 -1.49 -0.38 18.39
C VAL A 76 -0.12 0.23 18.11
N ILE A 77 0.02 0.79 16.91
CA ILE A 77 1.24 1.45 16.43
C ILE A 77 0.99 2.96 16.43
N ARG A 78 1.83 3.71 17.13
CA ARG A 78 1.93 5.15 16.96
C ARG A 78 2.91 5.44 15.85
N VAL A 79 2.44 6.06 14.78
CA VAL A 79 3.28 6.52 13.66
C VAL A 79 3.66 7.97 13.88
N ASN A 80 4.95 8.27 13.75
CA ASN A 80 5.47 9.63 13.76
C ASN A 80 6.06 9.96 12.39
N LYS A 81 5.37 10.80 11.64
CA LYS A 81 5.75 11.14 10.27
C LYS A 81 7.13 11.79 10.18
N SER A 82 7.57 12.52 11.20
CA SER A 82 8.89 13.17 11.17
C SER A 82 10.06 12.19 11.20
N TRP A 83 9.84 10.94 11.63
CA TRP A 83 10.89 9.92 11.68
C TRP A 83 11.25 9.37 10.28
N ALA A 84 10.22 9.12 9.45
CA ALA A 84 10.38 8.61 8.09
C ALA A 84 9.15 9.02 7.25
N PRO A 85 9.14 10.24 6.69
CA PRO A 85 7.93 10.85 6.13
C PRO A 85 7.37 10.12 4.91
N ILE A 86 8.23 9.52 4.07
CA ILE A 86 7.79 8.80 2.87
C ILE A 86 7.13 7.47 3.28
N GLY A 87 7.77 6.75 4.21
CA GLY A 87 7.21 5.52 4.77
C GLY A 87 5.91 5.76 5.51
N ALA A 88 5.84 6.81 6.34
CA ALA A 88 4.62 7.16 7.08
C ALA A 88 3.46 7.50 6.14
N ASP A 89 3.68 8.29 5.08
CA ASP A 89 2.64 8.59 4.06
C ASP A 89 2.19 7.29 3.34
N ARG A 90 3.13 6.41 2.98
CA ARG A 90 2.83 5.11 2.35
C ARG A 90 1.98 4.23 3.26
N PHE A 91 2.38 4.04 4.51
CA PHE A 91 1.68 3.21 5.48
C PHE A 91 0.27 3.73 5.75
N TYR A 92 0.11 5.05 5.95
CA TYR A 92 -1.18 5.70 6.12
C TYR A 92 -2.16 5.40 4.98
N ASN A 93 -1.72 5.55 3.73
CA ASN A 93 -2.55 5.31 2.56
C ASN A 93 -2.94 3.83 2.43
N LEU A 94 -2.01 2.91 2.66
CA LEU A 94 -2.24 1.47 2.58
C LEU A 94 -3.25 1.01 3.66
N VAL A 95 -3.11 1.51 4.91
CA VAL A 95 -4.06 1.19 5.99
C VAL A 95 -5.45 1.73 5.65
N ARG A 96 -5.57 2.98 5.22
CA ARG A 96 -6.87 3.59 4.83
C ARG A 96 -7.57 2.87 3.69
N ALA A 97 -6.81 2.29 2.80
CA ALA A 97 -7.34 1.52 1.68
C ALA A 97 -7.64 0.05 2.04
N GLY A 98 -7.37 -0.38 3.27
CA GLY A 98 -7.57 -1.75 3.73
C GLY A 98 -6.57 -2.76 3.18
N PHE A 99 -5.39 -2.30 2.72
CA PHE A 99 -4.37 -3.17 2.12
C PHE A 99 -3.90 -4.28 3.05
N TYR A 100 -3.77 -3.99 4.34
CA TYR A 100 -3.30 -4.95 5.35
C TYR A 100 -4.41 -5.82 5.95
N ASN A 101 -5.66 -5.71 5.47
CA ASN A 101 -6.76 -6.54 5.94
C ASN A 101 -6.61 -7.98 5.44
N ASN A 102 -6.95 -8.95 6.30
CA ASN A 102 -6.85 -10.39 6.04
C ASN A 102 -5.46 -10.80 5.52
N MET A 103 -4.40 -10.30 6.17
CA MET A 103 -3.02 -10.47 5.75
C MET A 103 -2.23 -11.30 6.74
N TYR A 104 -1.51 -12.32 6.25
CA TYR A 104 -0.67 -13.15 7.09
C TYR A 104 0.63 -12.45 7.49
N ILE A 105 1.05 -12.70 8.74
CA ILE A 105 2.39 -12.39 9.25
C ILE A 105 3.26 -13.57 8.82
N PHE A 106 3.75 -13.51 7.58
CA PHE A 106 4.39 -14.65 6.90
C PHE A 106 5.77 -14.99 7.46
N ARG A 107 6.43 -14.03 8.10
CA ARG A 107 7.69 -14.23 8.81
C ARG A 107 7.51 -13.83 10.25
N SER A 108 7.52 -14.80 11.14
CA SER A 108 7.49 -14.57 12.59
C SER A 108 8.60 -15.36 13.25
N THR A 109 9.60 -14.65 13.75
CA THR A 109 10.77 -15.19 14.43
C THR A 109 10.87 -14.60 15.82
N ASN A 110 11.93 -14.91 16.56
CA ASN A 110 12.23 -14.24 17.83
C ASN A 110 12.68 -12.78 17.64
N GLN A 111 13.09 -12.39 16.42
CA GLN A 111 13.58 -11.04 16.11
C GLN A 111 12.56 -10.16 15.41
N PHE A 112 11.70 -10.73 14.56
CA PHE A 112 10.81 -9.98 13.69
C PHE A 112 9.42 -10.58 13.58
N ALA A 113 8.45 -9.70 13.35
CA ALA A 113 7.16 -10.03 12.79
C ALA A 113 6.99 -9.23 11.50
N GLN A 114 7.00 -9.90 10.32
CA GLN A 114 6.96 -9.26 9.01
C GLN A 114 5.71 -9.67 8.23
N PHE A 115 5.07 -8.69 7.62
CA PHE A 115 3.86 -8.82 6.82
C PHE A 115 3.91 -7.85 5.62
N GLY A 116 2.92 -7.88 4.73
CA GLY A 116 2.82 -6.95 3.62
C GLY A 116 2.74 -7.62 2.25
N ILE A 117 2.64 -8.96 2.17
CA ILE A 117 2.29 -9.64 0.93
C ILE A 117 0.77 -9.75 0.88
N PRO A 118 0.09 -9.16 -0.12
CA PRO A 118 -1.37 -9.12 -0.19
C PRO A 118 -2.01 -10.50 -0.22
N SER A 119 -3.21 -10.60 0.37
CA SER A 119 -4.01 -11.83 0.36
C SER A 119 -4.43 -12.29 -1.03
N LYS A 120 -4.42 -11.39 -2.02
CA LYS A 120 -4.87 -11.60 -3.39
C LYS A 120 -3.74 -11.39 -4.39
N PRO A 121 -3.47 -12.34 -5.30
CA PRO A 121 -2.38 -12.25 -6.28
C PRO A 121 -2.42 -11.02 -7.19
N GLU A 122 -3.62 -10.56 -7.55
CA GLU A 122 -3.78 -9.36 -8.38
C GLU A 122 -3.24 -8.09 -7.70
N LEU A 123 -3.36 -7.99 -6.37
CA LEU A 123 -2.78 -6.89 -5.60
C LEU A 123 -1.25 -7.01 -5.52
N SER A 124 -0.71 -8.23 -5.43
CA SER A 124 0.74 -8.45 -5.48
C SER A 124 1.33 -7.92 -6.79
N ARG A 125 0.72 -8.24 -7.94
CA ARG A 125 1.15 -7.73 -9.26
C ARG A 125 1.14 -6.20 -9.35
N VAL A 126 0.20 -5.55 -8.66
CA VAL A 126 0.10 -4.08 -8.67
C VAL A 126 1.11 -3.42 -7.74
N TRP A 127 1.36 -4.01 -6.55
CA TRP A 127 2.02 -3.30 -5.46
C TRP A 127 3.46 -3.69 -5.20
N MET A 128 3.89 -4.92 -5.54
CA MET A 128 5.23 -5.38 -5.15
C MET A 128 6.35 -4.59 -5.83
N GLU A 129 6.10 -4.06 -7.03
CA GLU A 129 7.03 -3.20 -7.77
C GLU A 129 6.81 -1.69 -7.56
N LYS A 130 5.84 -1.31 -6.72
CA LYS A 130 5.58 0.11 -6.41
C LYS A 130 6.48 0.57 -5.27
N THR A 131 7.77 0.65 -5.59
CA THR A 131 8.81 1.08 -4.66
C THR A 131 8.68 2.56 -4.30
N MET A 132 9.41 3.00 -3.29
CA MET A 132 9.49 4.39 -2.84
C MET A 132 10.93 4.74 -2.47
N PHE A 133 11.26 6.02 -2.50
CA PHE A 133 12.55 6.53 -2.07
C PHE A 133 12.82 6.20 -0.61
N ASP A 134 14.08 5.99 -0.27
CA ASP A 134 14.47 5.71 1.09
C ASP A 134 14.33 6.97 1.96
N ASP A 135 13.79 6.79 3.15
CA ASP A 135 13.88 7.78 4.23
C ASP A 135 15.24 7.65 4.94
N ARG A 136 15.72 8.74 5.49
CA ARG A 136 16.87 8.70 6.40
C ARG A 136 16.46 8.01 7.71
N ALA A 137 17.27 7.08 8.19
CA ALA A 137 17.09 6.48 9.51
C ALA A 137 17.39 7.52 10.60
N LEU A 138 16.35 8.04 11.24
CA LEU A 138 16.44 9.02 12.33
C LEU A 138 16.24 8.37 13.70
N GLN A 139 15.73 7.15 13.72
CA GLN A 139 15.50 6.35 14.91
C GLN A 139 16.21 5.01 14.77
N SER A 140 16.60 4.40 15.91
CA SER A 140 17.14 3.05 15.93
C SER A 140 16.02 2.02 15.93
N ASN A 141 16.29 0.83 15.33
CA ASN A 141 15.36 -0.29 15.24
C ASN A 141 15.26 -1.03 16.59
N LYS A 142 14.69 -0.39 17.60
CA LYS A 142 14.47 -0.95 18.94
C LYS A 142 13.28 -1.90 18.95
N ARG A 143 13.14 -2.69 20.03
CA ARG A 143 11.94 -3.50 20.26
C ARG A 143 10.67 -2.67 20.14
N GLY A 144 9.69 -3.19 19.41
CA GLY A 144 8.42 -2.53 19.12
C GLY A 144 8.47 -1.55 17.95
N PHE A 145 9.67 -1.17 17.43
CA PHE A 145 9.77 -0.24 16.32
C PHE A 145 9.39 -0.88 14.99
N VAL A 146 8.83 -0.07 14.10
CA VAL A 146 8.18 -0.50 12.86
C VAL A 146 8.89 0.14 11.68
N SER A 147 9.38 -0.68 10.75
CA SER A 147 10.12 -0.25 9.56
C SER A 147 9.61 -0.97 8.30
N PHE A 148 9.82 -0.34 7.14
CA PHE A 148 9.60 -1.04 5.87
C PHE A 148 10.74 -2.01 5.59
N ALA A 149 10.39 -3.20 5.12
CA ALA A 149 11.35 -4.14 4.58
C ALA A 149 11.93 -3.64 3.25
N ALA A 150 13.19 -3.92 3.01
CA ALA A 150 13.94 -3.56 1.82
C ALA A 150 14.83 -4.75 1.39
N THR A 151 15.27 -4.74 0.15
CA THR A 151 16.40 -5.53 -0.34
C THR A 151 17.70 -4.72 -0.22
N ASP A 152 18.81 -5.26 -0.66
CA ASP A 152 20.10 -4.54 -0.70
C ASP A 152 20.11 -3.37 -1.70
N ALA A 153 19.14 -3.32 -2.61
CA ALA A 153 19.02 -2.23 -3.56
C ALA A 153 18.42 -0.97 -2.90
N LYS A 154 18.97 0.19 -3.23
CA LYS A 154 18.42 1.48 -2.82
C LYS A 154 16.99 1.66 -3.37
N ASN A 155 16.13 2.31 -2.59
CA ASN A 155 14.76 2.61 -2.97
C ASN A 155 13.92 1.35 -3.29
N SER A 156 14.22 0.21 -2.64
CA SER A 156 13.51 -1.06 -2.85
C SER A 156 12.31 -1.27 -1.94
N ARG A 157 12.11 -0.40 -0.94
CA ARG A 157 10.94 -0.45 -0.06
C ARG A 157 9.64 -0.31 -0.86
N SER A 158 8.64 -1.14 -0.57
CA SER A 158 7.35 -1.06 -1.26
C SER A 158 6.16 -1.09 -0.30
N VAL A 159 5.74 -2.26 0.15
CA VAL A 159 4.54 -2.46 0.98
C VAL A 159 4.75 -3.38 2.18
N GLN A 160 5.88 -4.11 2.21
CA GLN A 160 6.18 -5.00 3.32
C GLN A 160 6.73 -4.21 4.52
N VAL A 161 6.24 -4.58 5.70
CA VAL A 161 6.57 -3.94 6.97
C VAL A 161 7.00 -5.01 7.96
N PHE A 162 7.96 -4.70 8.83
CA PHE A 162 8.27 -5.54 9.97
C PHE A 162 8.22 -4.74 11.28
N ILE A 163 7.93 -5.47 12.35
CA ILE A 163 8.01 -5.00 13.74
C ILE A 163 9.18 -5.72 14.40
N SER A 164 10.10 -4.99 14.99
CA SER A 164 11.20 -5.55 15.76
C SER A 164 10.71 -6.11 17.08
N LYS A 165 10.95 -7.39 17.34
CA LYS A 165 10.57 -8.06 18.61
C LYS A 165 11.66 -7.93 19.69
N VAL A 166 12.85 -7.57 19.28
CA VAL A 166 14.03 -7.27 20.13
C VAL A 166 14.72 -6.01 19.61
N ASP A 167 15.74 -5.54 20.31
CA ASP A 167 16.58 -4.46 19.81
C ASP A 167 17.45 -4.95 18.64
N ASN A 168 17.24 -4.37 17.47
CA ASN A 168 17.88 -4.72 16.21
C ASN A 168 18.69 -3.53 15.66
N ALA A 169 19.44 -2.83 16.53
CA ALA A 169 20.19 -1.63 16.17
C ALA A 169 21.19 -1.83 15.00
N TYR A 170 21.61 -3.06 14.73
CA TYR A 170 22.45 -3.35 13.57
C TYR A 170 21.77 -2.99 12.23
N LEU A 171 20.44 -2.98 12.18
CA LEU A 171 19.67 -2.60 10.98
C LEU A 171 19.83 -1.11 10.63
N ASP A 172 20.22 -0.28 11.58
CA ASP A 172 20.38 1.16 11.37
C ASP A 172 21.45 1.44 10.32
N SER A 173 22.54 0.65 10.34
CA SER A 173 23.65 0.75 9.37
C SER A 173 23.26 0.31 7.96
N TYR A 174 22.18 -0.48 7.81
CA TYR A 174 21.62 -0.88 6.53
C TYR A 174 20.53 0.08 6.02
N GLY A 175 20.26 1.17 6.76
CA GLY A 175 19.32 2.21 6.34
C GLY A 175 17.83 1.88 6.56
N PHE A 176 17.52 0.86 7.39
CA PHE A 176 16.13 0.64 7.80
C PHE A 176 15.67 1.78 8.70
N ALA A 177 14.70 2.56 8.21
CA ALA A 177 14.20 3.77 8.86
C ALA A 177 12.88 3.49 9.57
N PRO A 178 12.84 3.44 10.92
CA PRO A 178 11.60 3.32 11.66
C PRO A 178 10.70 4.54 11.42
N PHE A 179 9.40 4.28 11.21
CA PHE A 179 8.37 5.30 11.03
C PHE A 179 7.36 5.33 12.18
N GLY A 180 7.41 4.35 13.07
CA GLY A 180 6.49 4.22 14.20
C GLY A 180 6.96 3.20 15.21
N GLU A 181 6.20 3.09 16.30
CA GLU A 181 6.45 2.18 17.40
C GLU A 181 5.15 1.58 17.93
N VAL A 182 5.19 0.37 18.42
CA VAL A 182 4.09 -0.28 19.14
C VAL A 182 3.97 0.35 20.52
N ILE A 183 2.80 0.91 20.82
CA ILE A 183 2.50 1.54 22.11
C ILE A 183 1.58 0.68 22.98
N GLU A 184 0.85 -0.27 22.37
CA GLU A 184 -0.02 -1.23 23.04
C GLU A 184 0.05 -2.58 22.33
N GLY A 185 -0.03 -3.70 23.07
CA GLY A 185 -0.08 -5.05 22.53
C GLY A 185 1.29 -5.65 22.19
N LEU A 186 2.37 -5.22 22.87
CA LEU A 186 3.68 -5.88 22.76
C LEU A 186 3.62 -7.36 23.21
N GLU A 187 2.77 -7.69 24.18
CA GLU A 187 2.50 -9.06 24.59
C GLU A 187 1.83 -9.88 23.46
N ASN A 188 0.92 -9.27 22.70
CA ASN A 188 0.29 -9.91 21.54
C ASN A 188 1.30 -10.15 20.42
N LEU A 189 2.26 -9.23 20.23
CA LEU A 189 3.38 -9.38 19.30
C LEU A 189 4.27 -10.57 19.70
N ASP A 190 4.52 -10.77 20.98
CA ASP A 190 5.32 -11.89 21.48
C ASP A 190 4.61 -13.24 21.32
N MET A 191 3.28 -13.25 21.45
CA MET A 191 2.45 -14.46 21.29
C MET A 191 2.31 -14.94 19.84
N LEU A 192 2.77 -14.18 18.85
CA LEU A 192 2.73 -14.62 17.44
C LEU A 192 3.50 -15.94 17.27
N TYR A 193 2.89 -16.87 16.54
CA TYR A 193 3.47 -18.19 16.31
C TYR A 193 4.81 -18.11 15.56
N THR A 194 5.86 -18.61 16.19
CA THR A 194 7.24 -18.57 15.64
C THR A 194 7.74 -19.92 15.13
N GLY A 195 6.93 -20.99 15.23
CA GLY A 195 7.39 -22.36 14.94
C GLY A 195 7.78 -22.62 13.49
N TYR A 196 7.42 -21.74 12.54
CA TYR A 196 7.91 -21.84 11.17
C TYR A 196 9.22 -21.06 10.94
N GLY A 197 9.58 -20.13 11.83
CA GLY A 197 10.82 -19.37 11.76
C GLY A 197 11.02 -18.71 10.40
N GLU A 198 12.17 -18.96 9.78
CA GLU A 198 12.54 -18.43 8.46
C GLU A 198 12.07 -19.30 7.28
N SER A 199 11.44 -20.45 7.52
CA SER A 199 11.11 -21.41 6.44
C SER A 199 10.12 -20.85 5.41
N VAL A 200 9.31 -19.87 5.77
CA VAL A 200 8.35 -19.20 4.88
C VAL A 200 8.99 -18.06 4.08
N THR A 201 10.04 -17.46 4.60
CA THR A 201 10.69 -16.27 4.02
C THR A 201 11.16 -16.47 2.57
N PRO A 202 11.77 -17.61 2.16
CA PRO A 202 12.18 -17.83 0.76
C PRO A 202 11.00 -18.07 -0.19
N LEU A 203 9.78 -18.30 0.32
CA LEU A 203 8.60 -18.66 -0.46
C LEU A 203 7.71 -17.46 -0.82
N GLN A 204 8.23 -16.23 -0.69
CA GLN A 204 7.46 -15.03 -0.98
C GLN A 204 6.90 -15.00 -2.40
N GLY A 205 7.62 -15.56 -3.39
CA GLY A 205 7.13 -15.70 -4.76
C GLY A 205 5.86 -16.55 -4.85
N GLU A 206 5.80 -17.66 -4.12
CA GLU A 206 4.61 -18.53 -4.05
C GLU A 206 3.44 -17.81 -3.37
N ILE A 207 3.72 -17.08 -2.29
CA ILE A 207 2.69 -16.27 -1.60
C ILE A 207 2.14 -15.19 -2.54
N MET A 208 3.00 -14.49 -3.28
CA MET A 208 2.59 -13.47 -4.26
C MET A 208 1.73 -14.03 -5.38
N ASN A 209 2.03 -15.25 -5.83
CA ASN A 209 1.33 -15.90 -6.95
C ASN A 209 0.02 -16.56 -6.56
N GLN A 210 -0.11 -17.05 -5.33
CA GLN A 210 -1.25 -17.85 -4.86
C GLN A 210 -2.05 -17.16 -3.74
N GLY A 211 -1.51 -16.09 -3.13
CA GLY A 211 -2.15 -15.37 -2.04
C GLY A 211 -2.27 -16.21 -0.77
N ASN A 212 -3.29 -15.91 0.02
CA ASN A 212 -3.53 -16.59 1.29
C ASN A 212 -3.77 -18.09 1.16
N VAL A 213 -4.30 -18.56 0.02
CA VAL A 213 -4.57 -19.98 -0.22
C VAL A 213 -3.32 -20.84 -0.05
N PHE A 214 -2.15 -20.32 -0.51
CA PHE A 214 -0.88 -21.00 -0.31
C PHE A 214 -0.52 -21.16 1.18
N LEU A 215 -0.69 -20.09 1.96
CA LEU A 215 -0.37 -20.06 3.38
C LEU A 215 -1.34 -20.92 4.21
N GLU A 216 -2.62 -20.84 3.91
CA GLU A 216 -3.67 -21.63 4.59
C GLU A 216 -3.46 -23.13 4.42
N LYS A 217 -3.02 -23.54 3.23
CA LYS A 217 -2.74 -24.95 2.93
C LYS A 217 -1.45 -25.46 3.58
N ASN A 218 -0.37 -24.67 3.51
CA ASN A 218 0.98 -25.16 3.83
C ASN A 218 1.47 -24.70 5.21
N TYR A 219 0.92 -23.59 5.74
CA TYR A 219 1.35 -22.94 6.98
C TYR A 219 0.16 -22.51 7.86
N PRO A 220 -0.77 -23.42 8.20
CA PRO A 220 -2.06 -23.10 8.82
C PRO A 220 -1.95 -22.49 10.23
N ARG A 221 -0.78 -22.55 10.87
CA ARG A 221 -0.55 -22.00 12.21
C ARG A 221 -0.04 -20.55 12.18
N LEU A 222 0.21 -19.96 11.00
CA LEU A 222 0.60 -18.56 10.90
C LEU A 222 -0.51 -17.66 11.43
N ASP A 223 -0.12 -16.67 12.19
CA ASP A 223 -1.00 -15.60 12.63
C ASP A 223 -1.27 -14.59 11.51
N LYS A 224 -2.39 -13.89 11.59
CA LYS A 224 -2.76 -12.90 10.60
C LYS A 224 -3.34 -11.63 11.21
N ILE A 225 -3.21 -10.54 10.49
CA ILE A 225 -3.92 -9.30 10.69
C ILE A 225 -5.31 -9.48 10.07
N THR A 226 -6.36 -9.46 10.88
CA THR A 226 -7.74 -9.54 10.38
C THR A 226 -8.18 -8.20 9.80
N THR A 227 -7.88 -7.10 10.49
CA THR A 227 -8.13 -5.72 10.03
C THR A 227 -7.01 -4.79 10.50
N ALA A 228 -6.74 -3.77 9.70
CA ALA A 228 -5.87 -2.65 10.05
C ALA A 228 -6.65 -1.35 9.86
N VAL A 229 -6.74 -0.52 10.89
CA VAL A 229 -7.53 0.72 10.88
C VAL A 229 -6.75 1.89 11.47
N ILE A 230 -7.02 3.10 10.95
CA ILE A 230 -6.56 4.35 11.59
C ILE A 230 -7.48 4.60 12.77
N GLU A 231 -6.90 4.77 13.96
CA GLU A 231 -7.64 5.20 15.15
C GLU A 231 -7.44 6.69 15.43
N PRO A 232 -8.44 7.35 16.03
CA PRO A 232 -8.26 8.72 16.50
C PRO A 232 -7.20 8.75 17.60
N LEU A 233 -6.43 9.84 17.64
CA LEU A 233 -5.58 10.10 18.81
C LEU A 233 -6.46 10.25 20.06
N PRO A 234 -5.99 9.78 21.23
CA PRO A 234 -6.67 10.06 22.49
C PRO A 234 -6.91 11.55 22.63
N ASP A 235 -8.09 11.90 23.08
CA ASP A 235 -8.49 13.29 23.27
C ASP A 235 -7.82 13.83 24.55
N ASP A 236 -6.68 14.51 24.39
CA ASP A 236 -5.93 15.11 25.51
C ASP A 236 -6.76 16.17 26.26
N THR A 237 -7.92 16.57 25.71
CA THR A 237 -8.84 17.51 26.37
C THR A 237 -9.63 16.88 27.51
N LYS A 238 -9.74 15.53 27.59
CA LYS A 238 -10.43 14.84 28.67
C LYS A 238 -9.57 14.57 29.91
N ALA A 239 -8.25 14.72 29.78
CA ALA A 239 -7.31 14.50 30.90
C ALA A 239 -7.12 15.74 31.81
N LYS A 240 -7.77 16.88 31.50
CA LYS A 240 -7.70 18.14 32.27
C LYS A 240 -9.08 18.60 32.70
N GLN A 241 -9.82 17.76 33.40
CA GLN A 241 -10.89 18.24 34.30
C GLN A 241 -10.54 17.78 35.70
N PRO A 242 -10.44 18.76 36.66
CA PRO A 242 -10.14 18.47 38.07
C PRO A 242 -11.30 17.75 38.75
#